data_170c3b808d5b1754507f7c57b5a05b8c
#
_entry.id   170c3b808d5b1754507f7c57b5a05b8c
#
_cell.length_a   1.000
_cell.length_b   1.000
_cell.length_c   1.000
_cell.angle_alpha   90.00
_cell.angle_beta   90.00
_cell.angle_gamma   90.00
#
_symmetry.space_group_name_H-M   'P 1'
#
loop_
_entity.id
_entity.type
_entity.pdbx_description
1 polymer ?
#
loop_
_entity_poly.entity_id
_entity_poly.type
_entity_poly.pdbx_seq_one_letter_code
_entity_poly.pdbx_strand_id
1 'polypeptide(L)'
;MLLLLAQLVAPPLQDGPIRLPAAPRPFERPAPAEPQPAPPIDVRPLEAPAPQPDGSAPPPAGPAAPDPGPQAQAPLPEIRGLTLYSPEQVAAILAECRRIAAATERLKACAVALSTRLVFDGYVSSRVYVVSDPAPGYLDVVEGRVVGIQVSGSDPWLNRRVGRLLRPLRGQILRLSTVELQLQLLKSQPGIGSVRGTLARLGSDPSEGVFRVAVEPSKEPWQGDLALRNDGNSGSGEFRAVATLLKPSLLQRGDTLLIYSELNATDSPELGAAIASLSYTYPLSDSVSLTGGLGFSRRNLVELPAPADGFSTSQYQALAQFEWVFRESLSQRWSLFAGYSNSRSNIYEQGSALPASVPASIRAPAGGYLRLGVNGSGAGRHSSWSGSAYLLQGIAAATPAVQRQELAEAGIVAGRATAIGGLLSASWTVSPRWQVNLRTAAQLAFAPLTSSMQFTLGSDVGLRGLPGQLISGDSGWLASTEAVWTFWDSRTSALQLVPFIGAGGVRTSFSGGSFGDTVGSGGLLLRWLASNHWSLELGWAVPFSTTDNLGPWNDWLLGQGLYTRVNYRF
;
A
#
# COMPACT_ATOMS: atom_id res chain seq x y z
N MET A 1 -18.43 -10.00 35.48
CA MET A 1 -17.91 -8.66 35.79
C MET A 1 -16.39 -8.58 35.64
N LEU A 2 -15.55 -9.34 36.36
CA LEU A 2 -14.09 -9.33 36.23
C LEU A 2 -13.57 -9.74 34.82
N LEU A 3 -14.21 -10.67 34.14
CA LEU A 3 -13.89 -11.07 32.76
C LEU A 3 -14.27 -9.97 31.72
N LEU A 4 -15.35 -9.27 31.94
CA LEU A 4 -15.74 -8.10 31.10
C LEU A 4 -14.76 -6.94 31.28
N LEU A 5 -14.31 -6.66 32.51
CA LEU A 5 -13.29 -5.65 32.80
C LEU A 5 -11.92 -6.01 32.16
N ALA A 6 -11.56 -7.30 32.15
CA ALA A 6 -10.33 -7.74 31.50
C ALA A 6 -10.40 -7.57 29.96
N GLN A 7 -11.57 -7.73 29.35
CA GLN A 7 -11.76 -7.49 27.91
C GLN A 7 -11.77 -6.00 27.55
N LEU A 8 -12.31 -5.14 28.40
CA LEU A 8 -12.35 -3.68 28.19
C LEU A 8 -10.97 -3.01 28.38
N VAL A 9 -10.06 -3.67 29.09
CA VAL A 9 -8.80 -3.07 29.52
C VAL A 9 -7.60 -3.50 28.66
N ALA A 10 -7.74 -4.52 27.85
CA ALA A 10 -6.62 -5.05 27.08
C ALA A 10 -6.57 -4.47 25.66
N PRO A 11 -5.54 -3.68 25.31
CA PRO A 11 -5.37 -3.24 23.93
C PRO A 11 -4.80 -4.38 23.08
N PRO A 12 -5.26 -4.49 21.85
CA PRO A 12 -4.85 -5.54 20.93
C PRO A 12 -3.53 -5.25 20.21
N LEU A 13 -2.97 -6.30 19.66
CA LEU A 13 -1.71 -6.36 18.93
C LEU A 13 -1.57 -5.44 17.72
N GLN A 14 -2.66 -5.12 17.06
CA GLN A 14 -2.59 -4.32 15.82
C GLN A 14 -2.58 -2.82 16.08
N ASP A 15 -3.04 -2.39 17.24
CA ASP A 15 -3.17 -0.99 17.64
C ASP A 15 -2.68 -0.72 19.07
N GLY A 16 -1.70 -1.46 19.53
CA GLY A 16 -0.94 -1.07 20.71
C GLY A 16 -0.42 0.36 20.54
N PRO A 17 -0.07 1.07 21.62
CA PRO A 17 0.36 2.46 21.57
C PRO A 17 1.57 2.68 20.62
N ILE A 18 2.26 1.62 20.20
CA ILE A 18 3.37 1.72 19.26
C ILE A 18 2.90 1.34 17.86
N ARG A 19 2.86 2.32 16.97
CA ARG A 19 2.68 2.08 15.54
C ARG A 19 4.05 1.94 14.87
N LEU A 20 4.23 0.87 14.12
CA LEU A 20 5.36 0.75 13.21
C LEU A 20 5.09 1.62 11.98
N PRO A 21 6.11 2.23 11.36
CA PRO A 21 5.93 2.88 10.06
C PRO A 21 5.42 1.82 9.07
N ALA A 22 4.12 1.82 8.88
CA ALA A 22 3.47 0.92 7.94
C ALA A 22 3.86 1.32 6.52
N ALA A 23 3.97 0.35 5.62
CA ALA A 23 3.87 0.63 4.20
C ALA A 23 2.61 1.50 3.97
N PRO A 24 2.64 2.51 3.09
CA PRO A 24 1.53 3.45 2.92
C PRO A 24 0.24 2.68 2.73
N ARG A 25 -0.74 2.92 3.60
CA ARG A 25 -2.02 2.23 3.58
C ARG A 25 -2.70 2.54 2.25
N PRO A 26 -3.08 1.55 1.44
CA PRO A 26 -3.70 1.81 0.14
C PRO A 26 -4.99 2.64 0.24
N PHE A 27 -5.65 2.64 1.40
CA PHE A 27 -6.88 3.40 1.67
C PHE A 27 -6.65 4.87 2.03
N GLU A 28 -5.43 5.25 2.37
CA GLU A 28 -5.07 6.61 2.80
C GLU A 28 -4.27 7.36 1.74
N ARG A 29 -4.22 6.86 0.51
CA ARG A 29 -3.66 7.69 -0.56
C ARG A 29 -4.50 8.98 -0.63
N PRO A 30 -3.83 10.16 -0.66
CA PRO A 30 -4.49 11.34 -1.19
C PRO A 30 -5.12 10.93 -2.52
N ALA A 31 -6.24 11.56 -2.89
CA ALA A 31 -6.74 11.48 -4.26
C ALA A 31 -5.54 11.50 -5.19
N PRO A 32 -5.51 10.69 -6.24
CA PRO A 32 -4.42 10.77 -7.18
C PRO A 32 -4.22 12.25 -7.47
N ALA A 33 -3.11 12.80 -6.96
CA ALA A 33 -2.64 14.06 -7.51
C ALA A 33 -2.83 13.90 -9.01
N GLU A 34 -3.44 14.86 -9.68
CA GLU A 34 -3.61 14.86 -11.14
C GLU A 34 -2.50 14.03 -11.74
N PRO A 35 -2.76 13.10 -12.67
CA PRO A 35 -1.68 12.35 -13.27
C PRO A 35 -0.66 13.40 -13.72
N GLN A 36 0.32 13.64 -12.85
CA GLN A 36 1.35 14.60 -13.20
C GLN A 36 1.89 14.06 -14.50
N PRO A 37 1.91 14.85 -15.56
CA PRO A 37 2.38 14.39 -16.85
C PRO A 37 3.66 13.64 -16.60
N ALA A 38 3.77 12.45 -17.15
CA ALA A 38 4.95 11.60 -16.99
C ALA A 38 6.16 12.51 -17.16
N PRO A 39 7.18 12.45 -16.27
CA PRO A 39 8.33 13.33 -16.38
C PRO A 39 8.79 13.28 -17.83
N PRO A 40 8.98 14.42 -18.51
CA PRO A 40 9.21 14.44 -19.94
C PRO A 40 10.41 13.55 -20.23
N ILE A 41 10.18 12.49 -20.98
CA ILE A 41 11.25 11.70 -21.57
C ILE A 41 11.70 12.56 -22.75
N ASP A 42 12.87 13.17 -22.62
CA ASP A 42 13.50 13.88 -23.74
C ASP A 42 13.97 12.83 -24.76
N VAL A 43 13.00 12.35 -25.54
CA VAL A 43 13.28 11.57 -26.75
C VAL A 43 13.63 12.63 -27.79
N ARG A 44 14.92 12.96 -27.93
CA ARG A 44 15.35 13.73 -29.09
C ARG A 44 15.07 12.86 -30.31
N PRO A 45 14.12 13.24 -31.19
CA PRO A 45 13.99 12.58 -32.48
C PRO A 45 15.34 12.70 -33.16
N LEU A 46 15.83 11.62 -33.72
CA LEU A 46 16.89 11.74 -34.70
C LEU A 46 16.39 12.73 -35.76
N GLU A 47 17.13 13.79 -35.97
CA GLU A 47 16.96 14.58 -37.17
C GLU A 47 17.00 13.62 -38.36
N ALA A 48 15.83 13.33 -38.91
CA ALA A 48 15.77 12.80 -40.24
C ALA A 48 16.46 13.85 -41.14
N PRO A 49 17.35 13.46 -42.05
CA PRO A 49 17.89 14.40 -43.02
C PRO A 49 16.70 15.09 -43.70
N ALA A 50 16.72 16.42 -43.65
CA ALA A 50 15.68 17.24 -44.24
C ALA A 50 15.42 16.77 -45.70
N PRO A 51 14.17 16.53 -46.08
CA PRO A 51 13.85 16.28 -47.49
C PRO A 51 14.24 17.54 -48.29
N GLN A 52 15.13 17.35 -49.25
CA GLN A 52 15.40 18.40 -50.21
C GLN A 52 14.10 18.74 -50.97
N PRO A 53 13.76 20.00 -51.17
CA PRO A 53 12.60 20.36 -51.91
C PRO A 53 12.86 20.19 -53.43
N ASP A 54 12.52 19.05 -53.99
CA ASP A 54 12.38 18.91 -55.41
C ASP A 54 11.02 19.49 -55.83
N GLY A 55 11.08 20.67 -56.35
CA GLY A 55 9.93 21.37 -56.96
C GLY A 55 9.56 20.71 -58.26
N SER A 56 8.57 19.84 -58.22
CA SER A 56 7.82 19.46 -59.41
C SER A 56 6.35 19.23 -59.01
N ALA A 57 5.50 20.07 -59.57
CA ALA A 57 4.04 20.02 -59.43
C ALA A 57 3.50 18.68 -60.00
N PRO A 58 2.47 18.10 -59.34
CA PRO A 58 1.88 16.86 -59.84
C PRO A 58 1.11 17.12 -61.15
N PRO A 59 1.21 16.19 -62.13
CA PRO A 59 0.43 16.28 -63.35
C PRO A 59 -1.06 16.04 -63.08
N PRO A 60 -1.97 16.55 -63.94
CA PRO A 60 -3.41 16.46 -63.75
C PRO A 60 -3.91 15.02 -63.83
N ALA A 61 -4.87 14.70 -62.94
CA ALA A 61 -5.50 13.39 -62.83
C ALA A 61 -6.14 12.93 -64.12
N GLY A 62 -5.63 11.84 -64.68
CA GLY A 62 -6.27 11.09 -65.76
C GLY A 62 -7.45 10.24 -65.24
N PRO A 63 -8.33 9.74 -66.15
CA PRO A 63 -9.54 9.01 -65.74
C PRO A 63 -9.24 7.76 -64.93
N ALA A 64 -10.05 7.55 -63.90
CA ALA A 64 -9.94 6.42 -62.98
C ALA A 64 -9.89 5.06 -63.70
N ALA A 65 -8.84 4.30 -63.47
CA ALA A 65 -8.72 2.93 -63.93
C ALA A 65 -9.73 2.02 -63.20
N PRO A 66 -10.26 0.97 -63.85
CA PRO A 66 -11.23 0.08 -63.23
C PRO A 66 -10.60 -0.68 -62.04
N ASP A 67 -11.43 -0.88 -61.03
CA ASP A 67 -11.14 -1.52 -59.76
C ASP A 67 -10.43 -2.90 -60.00
N PRO A 68 -9.20 -3.09 -59.56
CA PRO A 68 -8.53 -4.40 -59.75
C PRO A 68 -9.18 -5.40 -58.80
N GLY A 69 -9.83 -6.41 -59.38
CA GLY A 69 -10.37 -7.56 -58.65
C GLY A 69 -9.37 -8.15 -57.65
N PRO A 70 -9.74 -9.10 -56.77
CA PRO A 70 -8.95 -9.53 -55.62
C PRO A 70 -7.56 -10.02 -56.06
N GLN A 71 -6.57 -9.15 -55.96
CA GLN A 71 -5.19 -9.47 -56.25
C GLN A 71 -4.69 -10.50 -55.21
N ALA A 72 -4.21 -11.64 -55.71
CA ALA A 72 -3.59 -12.69 -54.89
C ALA A 72 -2.44 -12.05 -54.07
N GLN A 73 -2.53 -12.12 -52.76
CA GLN A 73 -1.49 -11.59 -51.86
C GLN A 73 -0.19 -12.40 -52.07
N ALA A 74 0.90 -11.71 -52.25
CA ALA A 74 2.21 -12.35 -52.33
C ALA A 74 2.55 -13.05 -50.99
N PRO A 75 3.41 -14.09 -50.99
CA PRO A 75 3.84 -14.71 -49.74
C PRO A 75 4.49 -13.69 -48.79
N LEU A 76 4.44 -13.97 -47.50
CA LEU A 76 5.12 -13.13 -46.48
C LEU A 76 6.63 -13.12 -46.79
N PRO A 77 7.30 -11.95 -46.71
CA PRO A 77 8.75 -11.92 -46.75
C PRO A 77 9.31 -12.69 -45.54
N GLU A 78 10.46 -13.31 -45.71
CA GLU A 78 11.20 -13.89 -44.60
C GLU A 78 11.57 -12.76 -43.62
N ILE A 79 11.33 -12.96 -42.31
CA ILE A 79 11.65 -12.00 -41.28
C ILE A 79 12.53 -12.70 -40.26
N ARG A 80 13.71 -12.12 -40.01
CA ARG A 80 14.68 -12.60 -39.03
C ARG A 80 14.74 -11.67 -37.85
N GLY A 81 15.05 -12.20 -36.65
CA GLY A 81 15.29 -11.41 -35.43
C GLY A 81 14.06 -10.83 -34.76
N LEU A 82 12.83 -11.06 -35.25
CA LEU A 82 11.59 -10.56 -34.65
C LEU A 82 10.98 -11.57 -33.67
N THR A 83 10.90 -11.20 -32.39
CA THR A 83 10.27 -12.00 -31.32
C THR A 83 9.03 -11.36 -30.71
N LEU A 84 8.76 -10.08 -31.03
CA LEU A 84 7.74 -9.26 -30.41
C LEU A 84 6.31 -9.54 -30.86
N TYR A 85 6.14 -10.09 -32.07
CA TYR A 85 4.82 -10.33 -32.65
C TYR A 85 4.63 -11.79 -33.03
N SER A 86 3.40 -12.30 -32.88
CA SER A 86 3.03 -13.61 -33.39
C SER A 86 2.99 -13.62 -34.94
N PRO A 87 3.11 -14.77 -35.59
CA PRO A 87 3.00 -14.88 -37.06
C PRO A 87 1.70 -14.28 -37.62
N GLU A 88 0.60 -14.41 -36.90
CA GLU A 88 -0.70 -13.83 -37.24
C GLU A 88 -0.69 -12.29 -37.18
N GLN A 89 -0.09 -11.73 -36.15
CA GLN A 89 0.07 -10.27 -36.00
C GLN A 89 0.96 -9.71 -37.12
N VAL A 90 2.06 -10.41 -37.43
CA VAL A 90 2.94 -10.03 -38.54
C VAL A 90 2.19 -10.07 -39.87
N ALA A 91 1.39 -11.10 -40.13
CA ALA A 91 0.58 -11.20 -41.36
C ALA A 91 -0.42 -10.05 -41.47
N ALA A 92 -1.04 -9.65 -40.36
CA ALA A 92 -1.95 -8.52 -40.33
C ALA A 92 -1.24 -7.18 -40.56
N ILE A 93 -0.07 -6.94 -39.94
CA ILE A 93 0.74 -5.72 -40.12
C ILE A 93 1.17 -5.56 -41.59
N LEU A 94 1.50 -6.66 -42.24
CA LEU A 94 2.05 -6.68 -43.60
C LEU A 94 0.99 -6.88 -44.70
N ALA A 95 -0.30 -6.93 -44.35
CA ALA A 95 -1.38 -7.24 -45.29
C ALA A 95 -1.41 -6.31 -46.53
N GLU A 96 -1.18 -5.01 -46.31
CA GLU A 96 -1.21 -4.01 -47.38
C GLU A 96 0.05 -4.03 -48.25
N CYS A 97 1.23 -4.09 -47.65
CA CYS A 97 2.48 -4.12 -48.43
C CYS A 97 2.60 -5.37 -49.33
N ARG A 98 1.95 -6.48 -48.99
CA ARG A 98 1.89 -7.70 -49.77
C ARG A 98 1.15 -7.58 -51.10
N ARG A 99 0.36 -6.53 -51.32
CA ARG A 99 -0.36 -6.24 -52.54
C ARG A 99 0.55 -5.61 -53.62
N ILE A 100 1.75 -5.16 -53.24
CA ILE A 100 2.70 -4.53 -54.18
C ILE A 100 3.35 -5.59 -55.02
N ALA A 101 3.24 -5.44 -56.34
CA ALA A 101 3.72 -6.43 -57.34
C ALA A 101 5.26 -6.51 -57.37
N ALA A 102 5.94 -5.37 -57.40
CA ALA A 102 7.40 -5.32 -57.50
C ALA A 102 8.08 -5.80 -56.19
N ALA A 103 8.89 -6.87 -56.23
CA ALA A 103 9.45 -7.54 -55.06
C ALA A 103 10.31 -6.60 -54.20
N THR A 104 11.15 -5.77 -54.79
CA THR A 104 12.01 -4.83 -54.06
C THR A 104 11.21 -3.72 -53.40
N GLU A 105 10.21 -3.14 -54.09
CA GLU A 105 9.34 -2.11 -53.54
C GLU A 105 8.42 -2.67 -52.44
N ARG A 106 7.94 -3.91 -52.62
CA ARG A 106 7.18 -4.64 -51.60
C ARG A 106 8.01 -4.82 -50.32
N LEU A 107 9.27 -5.26 -50.45
CA LEU A 107 10.14 -5.47 -49.29
C LEU A 107 10.38 -4.16 -48.52
N LYS A 108 10.63 -3.06 -49.24
CA LYS A 108 10.77 -1.73 -48.61
C LYS A 108 9.48 -1.26 -47.93
N ALA A 109 8.33 -1.40 -48.57
CA ALA A 109 7.04 -1.05 -48.01
C ALA A 109 6.70 -1.86 -46.76
N CYS A 110 7.02 -3.17 -46.78
CA CYS A 110 6.85 -4.03 -45.60
C CYS A 110 7.79 -3.64 -44.45
N ALA A 111 9.03 -3.23 -44.74
CA ALA A 111 9.95 -2.72 -43.74
C ALA A 111 9.42 -1.43 -43.08
N VAL A 112 8.86 -0.52 -43.88
CA VAL A 112 8.24 0.71 -43.36
C VAL A 112 7.02 0.39 -42.50
N ALA A 113 6.12 -0.48 -42.96
CA ALA A 113 4.93 -0.88 -42.20
C ALA A 113 5.29 -1.49 -40.84
N LEU A 114 6.27 -2.41 -40.83
CA LEU A 114 6.73 -3.04 -39.59
C LEU A 114 7.45 -2.05 -38.67
N SER A 115 8.30 -1.17 -39.22
CA SER A 115 8.96 -0.11 -38.44
C SER A 115 7.96 0.85 -37.82
N THR A 116 6.95 1.28 -38.57
CA THR A 116 5.89 2.16 -38.09
C THR A 116 5.12 1.48 -36.94
N ARG A 117 4.81 0.21 -37.09
CA ARG A 117 4.12 -0.56 -36.06
C ARG A 117 4.96 -0.69 -34.79
N LEU A 118 6.24 -1.00 -34.92
CA LEU A 118 7.17 -1.08 -33.77
C LEU A 118 7.22 0.25 -33.00
N VAL A 119 7.34 1.37 -33.69
CA VAL A 119 7.33 2.71 -33.07
C VAL A 119 5.99 3.00 -32.40
N PHE A 120 4.88 2.69 -33.07
CA PHE A 120 3.53 2.89 -32.52
C PHE A 120 3.31 2.08 -31.23
N ASP A 121 3.80 0.85 -31.16
CA ASP A 121 3.72 -0.01 -29.98
C ASP A 121 4.76 0.34 -28.89
N GLY A 122 5.58 1.38 -29.14
CA GLY A 122 6.54 1.94 -28.19
C GLY A 122 7.95 1.31 -28.25
N TYR A 123 8.27 0.51 -29.26
CA TYR A 123 9.61 -0.08 -29.46
C TYR A 123 10.53 0.84 -30.26
N VAL A 124 10.74 2.05 -29.71
CA VAL A 124 11.39 3.17 -30.41
C VAL A 124 12.86 2.95 -30.78
N SER A 125 13.54 1.99 -30.18
CA SER A 125 14.94 1.63 -30.48
C SER A 125 15.07 0.43 -31.41
N SER A 126 13.98 -0.25 -31.76
CA SER A 126 13.99 -1.37 -32.70
C SER A 126 14.08 -0.87 -34.12
N ARG A 127 14.76 -1.63 -34.99
CA ARG A 127 15.00 -1.25 -36.39
C ARG A 127 14.69 -2.42 -37.32
N VAL A 128 14.23 -2.09 -38.51
CA VAL A 128 13.98 -3.07 -39.59
C VAL A 128 14.89 -2.72 -40.75
N TYR A 129 15.76 -3.64 -41.09
CA TYR A 129 16.68 -3.51 -42.21
C TYR A 129 16.18 -4.37 -43.39
N VAL A 130 16.34 -3.84 -44.59
CA VAL A 130 16.03 -4.54 -45.83
C VAL A 130 17.33 -5.16 -46.35
N VAL A 131 17.36 -6.48 -46.43
CA VAL A 131 18.47 -7.23 -47.03
C VAL A 131 17.96 -7.76 -48.36
N SER A 132 18.44 -7.20 -49.45
CA SER A 132 17.95 -7.51 -50.81
C SER A 132 18.78 -8.57 -51.53
N ASP A 133 19.96 -8.88 -51.03
CA ASP A 133 20.84 -9.89 -51.59
C ASP A 133 21.19 -10.95 -50.52
N PRO A 134 21.02 -12.26 -50.79
CA PRO A 134 20.52 -12.88 -52.06
C PRO A 134 19.00 -12.70 -52.25
N ALA A 135 18.58 -12.64 -53.53
CA ALA A 135 17.14 -12.60 -53.85
C ALA A 135 16.44 -13.89 -53.31
N PRO A 136 15.17 -13.81 -52.83
CA PRO A 136 14.19 -12.69 -52.90
C PRO A 136 14.36 -11.61 -51.82
N GLY A 137 15.39 -11.68 -51.00
CA GLY A 137 15.62 -10.76 -49.89
C GLY A 137 14.77 -11.06 -48.64
N TYR A 138 15.16 -10.49 -47.52
CA TYR A 138 14.46 -10.64 -46.25
C TYR A 138 14.50 -9.35 -45.42
N LEU A 139 13.67 -9.30 -44.40
CA LEU A 139 13.68 -8.23 -43.38
C LEU A 139 14.49 -8.71 -42.18
N ASP A 140 15.51 -7.97 -41.81
CA ASP A 140 16.30 -8.20 -40.59
C ASP A 140 15.86 -7.22 -39.53
N VAL A 141 15.28 -7.75 -38.44
CA VAL A 141 14.74 -6.94 -37.34
C VAL A 141 15.70 -7.02 -36.17
N VAL A 142 16.25 -5.86 -35.80
CA VAL A 142 17.07 -5.73 -34.63
C VAL A 142 16.22 -5.10 -33.51
N GLU A 143 15.86 -5.94 -32.54
CA GLU A 143 15.06 -5.49 -31.37
C GLU A 143 15.94 -4.71 -30.40
N GLY A 144 15.60 -3.44 -30.19
CA GLY A 144 16.38 -2.55 -29.34
C GLY A 144 16.32 -2.95 -27.87
N ARG A 145 17.48 -3.08 -27.22
CA ARG A 145 17.63 -3.51 -25.82
C ARG A 145 18.32 -2.46 -24.96
N VAL A 146 17.99 -2.46 -23.66
CA VAL A 146 18.69 -1.67 -22.66
C VAL A 146 20.01 -2.35 -22.32
N VAL A 147 21.12 -1.89 -22.87
CA VAL A 147 22.46 -2.45 -22.61
C VAL A 147 23.13 -1.83 -21.39
N GLY A 148 22.77 -0.60 -21.05
CA GLY A 148 23.33 0.12 -19.91
C GLY A 148 22.32 0.99 -19.19
N ILE A 149 22.56 1.20 -17.89
CA ILE A 149 21.78 2.12 -17.05
C ILE A 149 22.80 3.03 -16.36
N GLN A 150 22.65 4.34 -16.55
CA GLN A 150 23.48 5.36 -15.95
C GLN A 150 22.58 6.22 -15.05
N VAL A 151 22.90 6.26 -13.75
CA VAL A 151 22.19 7.10 -12.78
C VAL A 151 23.10 8.24 -12.36
N SER A 152 22.58 9.47 -12.39
CA SER A 152 23.26 10.69 -11.99
C SER A 152 22.37 11.50 -11.05
N GLY A 153 23.00 12.20 -10.10
CA GLY A 153 22.32 13.07 -9.14
C GLY A 153 23.30 13.54 -8.07
N SER A 154 22.87 14.48 -7.26
CA SER A 154 23.69 15.08 -6.20
C SER A 154 24.02 14.12 -5.05
N ASP A 155 23.28 13.01 -4.93
CA ASP A 155 23.38 12.06 -3.84
C ASP A 155 23.92 10.69 -4.27
N PRO A 156 25.17 10.31 -3.92
CA PRO A 156 25.75 9.02 -4.28
C PRO A 156 25.00 7.81 -3.72
N TRP A 157 24.39 7.92 -2.53
CA TRP A 157 23.60 6.83 -1.96
C TRP A 157 22.32 6.60 -2.77
N LEU A 158 21.62 7.69 -3.10
CA LEU A 158 20.42 7.64 -3.93
C LEU A 158 20.72 7.07 -5.32
N ASN A 159 21.83 7.49 -5.92
CA ASN A 159 22.27 6.97 -7.22
C ASN A 159 22.50 5.45 -7.20
N ARG A 160 23.16 4.92 -6.15
CA ARG A 160 23.34 3.47 -5.98
C ARG A 160 22.04 2.73 -5.79
N ARG A 161 21.12 3.25 -4.95
CA ARG A 161 19.81 2.66 -4.71
C ARG A 161 18.98 2.61 -5.99
N VAL A 162 18.89 3.71 -6.72
CA VAL A 162 18.16 3.80 -8.00
C VAL A 162 18.77 2.87 -9.05
N GLY A 163 20.09 2.79 -9.14
CA GLY A 163 20.77 1.86 -10.03
C GLY A 163 20.43 0.39 -9.76
N ARG A 164 20.29 0.01 -8.49
CA ARG A 164 19.82 -1.34 -8.11
C ARG A 164 18.37 -1.58 -8.51
N LEU A 165 17.48 -0.63 -8.23
CA LEU A 165 16.04 -0.75 -8.54
C LEU A 165 15.77 -0.86 -10.05
N LEU A 166 16.58 -0.18 -10.87
CA LEU A 166 16.47 -0.22 -12.32
C LEU A 166 17.22 -1.39 -12.98
N ARG A 167 18.12 -2.08 -12.25
CA ARG A 167 18.93 -3.18 -12.78
C ARG A 167 18.14 -4.23 -13.55
N PRO A 168 16.91 -4.62 -13.16
CA PRO A 168 16.11 -5.60 -13.90
C PRO A 168 15.75 -5.19 -15.33
N LEU A 169 15.84 -3.90 -15.68
CA LEU A 169 15.60 -3.42 -17.04
C LEU A 169 16.74 -3.76 -18.00
N ARG A 170 17.95 -4.02 -17.49
CA ARG A 170 19.11 -4.32 -18.31
C ARG A 170 18.89 -5.64 -19.07
N GLY A 171 19.14 -5.63 -20.38
CA GLY A 171 18.95 -6.75 -21.27
C GLY A 171 17.52 -6.91 -21.79
N GLN A 172 16.55 -6.18 -21.24
CA GLN A 172 15.17 -6.23 -21.72
C GLN A 172 15.00 -5.43 -23.01
N ILE A 173 14.05 -5.86 -23.84
CA ILE A 173 13.64 -5.11 -25.03
C ILE A 173 13.03 -3.79 -24.57
N LEU A 174 13.51 -2.69 -25.14
CA LEU A 174 13.12 -1.36 -24.74
C LEU A 174 11.73 -1.03 -25.26
N ARG A 175 10.78 -0.94 -24.35
CA ARG A 175 9.41 -0.47 -24.62
C ARG A 175 9.14 0.81 -23.82
N LEU A 176 8.72 1.87 -24.50
CA LEU A 176 8.52 3.19 -23.91
C LEU A 176 7.56 3.16 -22.69
N SER A 177 6.43 2.48 -22.82
CA SER A 177 5.45 2.33 -21.73
C SER A 177 6.01 1.63 -20.48
N THR A 178 6.96 0.70 -20.65
CA THR A 178 7.64 0.05 -19.52
C THR A 178 8.58 1.03 -18.83
N VAL A 179 9.34 1.80 -19.61
CA VAL A 179 10.25 2.83 -19.06
C VAL A 179 9.49 3.92 -18.33
N GLU A 180 8.39 4.41 -18.90
CA GLU A 180 7.50 5.40 -18.26
C GLU A 180 6.95 4.89 -16.92
N LEU A 181 6.44 3.66 -16.90
CA LEU A 181 5.97 3.03 -15.66
C LEU A 181 7.08 2.95 -14.61
N GLN A 182 8.29 2.56 -15.01
CA GLN A 182 9.41 2.47 -14.08
C GLN A 182 9.81 3.86 -13.54
N LEU A 183 9.79 4.90 -14.37
CA LEU A 183 10.04 6.28 -13.92
C LEU A 183 8.94 6.78 -12.96
N GLN A 184 7.67 6.47 -13.23
CA GLN A 184 6.56 6.80 -12.34
C GLN A 184 6.70 6.10 -10.99
N LEU A 185 6.98 4.79 -11.01
CA LEU A 185 7.22 4.02 -9.78
C LEU A 185 8.46 4.52 -9.03
N LEU A 186 9.51 4.92 -9.75
CA LEU A 186 10.69 5.49 -9.14
C LEU A 186 10.38 6.84 -8.48
N LYS A 187 9.62 7.72 -9.14
CA LYS A 187 9.21 9.01 -8.57
C LYS A 187 8.35 8.84 -7.30
N SER A 188 7.59 7.76 -7.19
CA SER A 188 6.77 7.46 -6.00
C SER A 188 7.57 6.88 -4.83
N GLN A 189 8.87 6.59 -5.02
CA GLN A 189 9.71 6.06 -3.93
C GLN A 189 10.04 7.15 -2.90
N PRO A 190 10.05 6.80 -1.60
CA PRO A 190 10.47 7.73 -0.56
C PRO A 190 11.90 8.25 -0.80
N GLY A 191 12.13 9.51 -0.52
CA GLY A 191 13.44 10.16 -0.67
C GLY A 191 13.75 10.66 -2.08
N ILE A 192 12.89 10.44 -3.07
CA ILE A 192 13.07 10.91 -4.45
C ILE A 192 12.21 12.14 -4.72
N GLY A 193 12.85 13.27 -4.99
CA GLY A 193 12.20 14.54 -5.29
C GLY A 193 11.87 14.71 -6.77
N SER A 194 12.84 14.50 -7.63
CA SER A 194 12.64 14.56 -9.07
C SER A 194 13.35 13.42 -9.79
N VAL A 195 12.76 13.00 -10.91
CA VAL A 195 13.31 11.97 -11.79
C VAL A 195 13.18 12.46 -13.23
N ARG A 196 14.26 12.34 -13.99
CA ARG A 196 14.26 12.58 -15.44
C ARG A 196 14.93 11.40 -16.13
N GLY A 197 14.25 10.79 -17.09
CA GLY A 197 14.78 9.71 -17.91
C GLY A 197 15.17 10.20 -19.30
N THR A 198 16.30 9.77 -19.82
CA THR A 198 16.75 10.03 -21.18
C THR A 198 17.26 8.72 -21.79
N LEU A 199 16.85 8.44 -23.02
CA LEU A 199 17.36 7.33 -23.80
C LEU A 199 18.51 7.84 -24.68
N ALA A 200 19.69 7.29 -24.49
CA ALA A 200 20.87 7.59 -25.29
C ALA A 200 21.31 6.33 -26.06
N ARG A 201 21.97 6.52 -27.20
CA ARG A 201 22.60 5.42 -27.94
C ARG A 201 23.95 5.08 -27.32
N LEU A 202 24.32 3.81 -27.39
CA LEU A 202 25.68 3.37 -27.08
C LEU A 202 26.43 3.16 -28.41
N GLY A 203 27.40 4.00 -28.69
CA GLY A 203 28.21 3.87 -29.91
C GLY A 203 27.44 4.10 -31.20
N SER A 204 27.81 3.35 -32.24
CA SER A 204 27.24 3.43 -33.61
C SER A 204 26.01 2.53 -33.78
N ASP A 205 25.78 1.55 -32.91
CA ASP A 205 24.64 0.64 -32.99
C ASP A 205 23.35 1.31 -32.46
N PRO A 206 22.36 1.58 -33.31
CA PRO A 206 21.11 2.21 -32.92
C PRO A 206 20.22 1.32 -32.06
N SER A 207 20.42 0.02 -32.02
CA SER A 207 19.66 -0.95 -31.24
C SER A 207 20.11 -1.02 -29.78
N GLU A 208 21.31 -0.56 -29.46
CA GLU A 208 21.85 -0.51 -28.12
C GLU A 208 21.48 0.78 -27.41
N GLY A 209 20.52 0.69 -26.49
CA GLY A 209 20.03 1.82 -25.70
C GLY A 209 20.71 1.91 -24.34
N VAL A 210 21.22 3.07 -23.97
CA VAL A 210 21.61 3.41 -22.61
C VAL A 210 20.51 4.25 -21.99
N PHE A 211 19.93 3.75 -20.90
CA PHE A 211 18.95 4.48 -20.13
C PHE A 211 19.66 5.35 -19.10
N ARG A 212 19.62 6.66 -19.29
CA ARG A 212 20.17 7.66 -18.36
C ARG A 212 19.06 8.19 -17.48
N VAL A 213 19.26 8.14 -16.18
CA VAL A 213 18.29 8.62 -15.19
C VAL A 213 18.97 9.64 -14.29
N ALA A 214 18.49 10.87 -14.35
CA ALA A 214 18.88 11.92 -13.40
C ALA A 214 17.87 11.92 -12.24
N VAL A 215 18.39 11.83 -11.01
CA VAL A 215 17.59 11.82 -9.80
C VAL A 215 18.06 12.89 -8.83
N GLU A 216 17.12 13.61 -8.23
CA GLU A 216 17.40 14.53 -7.15
C GLU A 216 16.70 14.08 -5.87
N PRO A 217 17.37 14.20 -4.71
CA PRO A 217 16.76 13.86 -3.44
C PRO A 217 15.55 14.75 -3.17
N SER A 218 14.53 14.19 -2.56
CA SER A 218 13.43 14.97 -2.01
C SER A 218 13.94 15.84 -0.86
N LYS A 219 13.42 17.06 -0.74
CA LYS A 219 13.40 17.71 0.56
C LYS A 219 12.43 16.87 1.40
N GLU A 220 12.93 16.22 2.42
CA GLU A 220 12.13 15.38 3.31
C GLU A 220 11.64 16.21 4.51
N PRO A 221 10.60 17.06 4.33
CA PRO A 221 10.04 17.83 5.42
C PRO A 221 9.37 16.91 6.44
N TRP A 222 8.96 17.46 7.56
CA TRP A 222 7.99 16.81 8.41
C TRP A 222 6.72 16.54 7.58
N GLN A 223 6.20 15.34 7.73
CA GLN A 223 4.91 14.95 7.17
C GLN A 223 3.96 14.72 8.35
N GLY A 224 2.77 15.24 8.27
CA GLY A 224 1.82 15.12 9.34
C GLY A 224 0.42 14.81 8.85
N ASP A 225 -0.32 14.15 9.73
CA ASP A 225 -1.74 13.84 9.57
C ASP A 225 -2.44 14.16 10.89
N LEU A 226 -3.40 15.07 10.85
CA LEU A 226 -4.27 15.42 11.97
C LEU A 226 -5.69 15.01 11.60
N ALA A 227 -6.34 14.20 12.42
CA ALA A 227 -7.70 13.74 12.17
C ALA A 227 -8.60 13.96 13.39
N LEU A 228 -9.82 14.45 13.14
CA LEU A 228 -10.93 14.45 14.09
C LEU A 228 -11.99 13.49 13.57
N ARG A 229 -12.48 12.61 14.42
CA ARG A 229 -13.39 11.52 14.07
C ARG A 229 -14.41 11.32 15.20
N ASN A 230 -15.56 10.73 14.88
CA ASN A 230 -16.54 10.30 15.88
C ASN A 230 -16.64 8.78 16.03
N ASP A 231 -15.57 8.06 15.77
CA ASP A 231 -15.44 6.63 15.98
C ASP A 231 -14.40 6.32 17.08
N GLY A 232 -14.57 6.93 18.23
CA GLY A 232 -13.72 6.74 19.40
C GLY A 232 -13.75 5.32 19.94
N ASN A 233 -13.23 5.11 21.14
CA ASN A 233 -13.22 3.79 21.78
C ASN A 233 -14.36 3.65 22.77
N SER A 234 -15.17 2.61 22.63
CA SER A 234 -16.30 2.33 23.51
C SER A 234 -15.86 2.37 24.98
N GLY A 235 -16.60 3.12 25.80
CA GLY A 235 -16.29 3.36 27.21
C GLY A 235 -15.30 4.50 27.48
N SER A 236 -14.59 4.99 26.46
CA SER A 236 -13.58 6.06 26.60
C SER A 236 -13.92 7.33 25.82
N GLY A 237 -15.06 7.37 25.15
CA GLY A 237 -15.58 8.56 24.49
C GLY A 237 -15.68 8.44 22.97
N GLU A 238 -16.72 9.11 22.44
CA GLU A 238 -17.10 9.14 21.04
C GLU A 238 -16.09 9.88 20.16
N PHE A 239 -15.67 11.07 20.61
CA PHE A 239 -14.80 11.93 19.79
C PHE A 239 -13.35 11.54 19.92
N ARG A 240 -12.67 11.50 18.78
CA ARG A 240 -11.30 11.06 18.68
C ARG A 240 -10.46 12.06 17.89
N ALA A 241 -9.43 12.59 18.51
CA ALA A 241 -8.41 13.41 17.86
C ALA A 241 -7.14 12.58 17.70
N VAL A 242 -6.63 12.48 16.47
CA VAL A 242 -5.43 11.71 16.15
C VAL A 242 -4.40 12.61 15.49
N ALA A 243 -3.15 12.55 15.94
CA ALA A 243 -2.02 13.19 15.32
C ALA A 243 -0.94 12.16 14.99
N THR A 244 -0.49 12.14 13.74
CA THR A 244 0.63 11.34 13.29
C THR A 244 1.67 12.24 12.66
N LEU A 245 2.91 12.18 13.13
CA LEU A 245 4.03 12.94 12.61
C LEU A 245 5.11 11.98 12.14
N LEU A 246 5.57 12.16 10.93
CA LEU A 246 6.62 11.37 10.30
C LEU A 246 7.78 12.29 9.92
N LYS A 247 8.99 11.92 10.30
CA LYS A 247 10.23 12.58 9.88
C LYS A 247 11.15 11.55 9.24
N PRO A 248 11.17 11.46 7.91
CA PRO A 248 12.20 10.71 7.22
C PRO A 248 13.54 11.40 7.34
N SER A 249 14.61 10.62 7.34
CA SER A 249 16.01 11.11 7.32
C SER A 249 16.30 12.14 8.42
N LEU A 250 15.95 11.78 9.68
CA LEU A 250 16.14 12.65 10.84
C LEU A 250 17.62 12.81 11.23
N LEU A 251 18.32 11.69 11.46
CA LEU A 251 19.74 11.64 11.87
C LEU A 251 20.62 11.21 10.71
N GLN A 252 20.14 10.28 9.89
CA GLN A 252 20.82 9.80 8.72
C GLN A 252 19.85 9.45 7.61
N ARG A 253 20.33 9.30 6.38
CA ARG A 253 19.49 8.95 5.25
C ARG A 253 18.90 7.56 5.39
N GLY A 254 17.58 7.47 5.17
CA GLY A 254 16.83 6.22 5.23
C GLY A 254 16.34 5.84 6.62
N ASP A 255 16.67 6.59 7.67
CA ASP A 255 16.02 6.44 8.96
C ASP A 255 14.62 7.09 8.94
N THR A 256 13.82 6.77 9.92
CA THR A 256 12.46 7.33 10.03
C THR A 256 12.03 7.42 11.48
N LEU A 257 11.64 8.61 11.90
CA LEU A 257 10.97 8.85 13.16
C LEU A 257 9.47 8.93 12.92
N LEU A 258 8.68 8.18 13.70
CA LEU A 258 7.23 8.26 13.74
C LEU A 258 6.77 8.60 15.15
N ILE A 259 5.96 9.65 15.27
CA ILE A 259 5.28 10.05 16.50
C ILE A 259 3.78 9.90 16.25
N TYR A 260 3.10 9.26 17.18
CA TYR A 260 1.66 9.09 17.16
C TYR A 260 1.06 9.58 18.48
N SER A 261 -0.05 10.29 18.42
CA SER A 261 -0.85 10.69 19.56
C SER A 261 -2.32 10.57 19.25
N GLU A 262 -3.09 10.18 20.25
CA GLU A 262 -4.55 10.05 20.18
C GLU A 262 -5.17 10.48 21.49
N LEU A 263 -6.27 11.22 21.41
CA LEU A 263 -7.10 11.63 22.52
C LEU A 263 -8.55 11.24 22.21
N ASN A 264 -9.22 10.59 23.16
CA ASN A 264 -10.64 10.30 23.07
C ASN A 264 -11.38 11.09 24.16
N ALA A 265 -12.51 11.66 23.82
CA ALA A 265 -13.34 12.43 24.74
C ALA A 265 -14.83 12.16 24.50
N THR A 266 -15.63 12.36 25.54
CA THR A 266 -17.10 12.38 25.48
C THR A 266 -17.60 13.70 24.89
N ASP A 267 -18.89 13.79 24.63
CA ASP A 267 -19.60 15.01 24.24
C ASP A 267 -19.53 16.11 25.32
N SER A 268 -19.47 15.72 26.59
CA SER A 268 -19.27 16.62 27.75
C SER A 268 -17.79 16.79 28.12
N PRO A 269 -16.92 17.24 27.24
CA PRO A 269 -15.47 17.13 27.04
C PRO A 269 -14.67 16.49 28.18
N GLU A 270 -15.08 15.29 28.61
CA GLU A 270 -14.33 14.46 29.53
C GLU A 270 -13.35 13.56 28.81
N LEU A 271 -12.07 13.60 29.22
CA LEU A 271 -11.00 12.83 28.57
C LEU A 271 -11.02 11.37 29.01
N GLY A 272 -11.49 10.50 28.11
CA GLY A 272 -11.55 9.06 28.35
C GLY A 272 -10.30 8.29 27.91
N ALA A 273 -9.53 8.79 26.93
CA ALA A 273 -8.26 8.14 26.58
C ALA A 273 -7.20 9.15 26.12
N ALA A 274 -5.96 8.87 26.47
CA ALA A 274 -4.77 9.53 25.94
C ALA A 274 -3.72 8.47 25.58
N ILE A 275 -3.29 8.46 24.32
CA ILE A 275 -2.31 7.52 23.80
C ILE A 275 -1.18 8.31 23.16
N ALA A 276 0.05 7.94 23.43
CA ALA A 276 1.23 8.50 22.78
C ALA A 276 2.23 7.39 22.45
N SER A 277 2.84 7.44 21.28
CA SER A 277 3.91 6.53 20.93
C SER A 277 4.97 7.19 20.07
N LEU A 278 6.17 6.68 20.18
CA LEU A 278 7.35 7.05 19.44
C LEU A 278 7.97 5.79 18.87
N SER A 279 8.26 5.76 17.58
CA SER A 279 9.07 4.71 17.00
C SER A 279 10.16 5.30 16.08
N TYR A 280 11.32 4.68 16.13
CA TYR A 280 12.46 5.08 15.30
C TYR A 280 13.04 3.86 14.58
N THR A 281 13.09 3.98 13.26
CA THR A 281 13.67 2.97 12.38
C THR A 281 15.05 3.41 11.94
N TYR A 282 16.05 2.63 12.26
CA TYR A 282 17.45 2.85 11.91
C TYR A 282 17.88 1.85 10.82
N PRO A 283 18.35 2.31 9.64
CA PRO A 283 18.90 1.44 8.61
C PRO A 283 20.30 0.99 8.99
N LEU A 284 20.48 -0.29 9.26
CA LEU A 284 21.79 -0.92 9.50
C LEU A 284 22.55 -1.12 8.17
N SER A 285 21.79 -1.36 7.09
CA SER A 285 22.30 -1.47 5.72
C SER A 285 21.20 -1.10 4.74
N ASP A 286 21.48 -1.18 3.44
CA ASP A 286 20.50 -0.94 2.38
C ASP A 286 19.31 -1.94 2.41
N SER A 287 19.48 -3.11 3.02
CA SER A 287 18.47 -4.17 3.09
C SER A 287 18.05 -4.54 4.50
N VAL A 288 18.68 -3.97 5.52
CA VAL A 288 18.46 -4.34 6.92
C VAL A 288 18.16 -3.11 7.74
N SER A 289 17.10 -3.16 8.53
CA SER A 289 16.73 -2.09 9.47
C SER A 289 16.36 -2.64 10.85
N LEU A 290 16.56 -1.82 11.85
CA LEU A 290 16.15 -2.04 13.24
C LEU A 290 15.16 -0.94 13.62
N THR A 291 14.00 -1.31 14.12
CA THR A 291 13.01 -0.38 14.66
C THR A 291 12.89 -0.57 16.16
N GLY A 292 13.05 0.52 16.90
CA GLY A 292 12.73 0.58 18.33
C GLY A 292 11.49 1.45 18.54
N GLY A 293 10.66 1.11 19.51
CA GLY A 293 9.47 1.89 19.81
C GLY A 293 9.07 1.83 21.28
N LEU A 294 8.49 2.94 21.74
CA LEU A 294 7.92 3.09 23.08
C LEU A 294 6.51 3.66 22.95
N GLY A 295 5.59 3.18 23.77
CA GLY A 295 4.24 3.66 23.82
C GLY A 295 3.72 3.76 25.24
N PHE A 296 2.83 4.71 25.42
CA PHE A 296 2.08 4.95 26.64
C PHE A 296 0.62 5.14 26.29
N SER A 297 -0.28 4.55 27.07
CA SER A 297 -1.70 4.87 27.01
C SER A 297 -2.29 4.96 28.41
N ARG A 298 -3.21 5.90 28.58
CA ARG A 298 -4.09 5.98 29.74
C ARG A 298 -5.52 5.96 29.22
N ARG A 299 -6.35 5.10 29.82
CA ARG A 299 -7.79 5.02 29.51
C ARG A 299 -8.59 5.11 30.80
N ASN A 300 -9.62 5.93 30.78
CA ASN A 300 -10.62 6.06 31.83
C ASN A 300 -11.94 5.56 31.24
N LEU A 301 -12.71 4.81 32.01
CA LEU A 301 -14.05 4.37 31.61
C LEU A 301 -15.05 5.46 32.03
N VAL A 302 -15.26 6.44 31.17
CA VAL A 302 -16.06 7.64 31.45
C VAL A 302 -17.53 7.51 31.02
N GLU A 303 -17.89 6.50 30.26
CA GLU A 303 -19.23 6.29 29.70
C GLU A 303 -20.00 5.13 30.36
N LEU A 304 -19.37 4.43 31.26
CA LEU A 304 -20.01 3.30 31.93
C LEU A 304 -20.68 3.78 33.22
N PRO A 305 -21.83 3.18 33.60
CA PRO A 305 -22.48 3.54 34.86
C PRO A 305 -21.63 3.09 36.06
N ALA A 306 -21.80 3.78 37.19
CA ALA A 306 -21.15 3.41 38.44
C ALA A 306 -21.41 1.93 38.80
N PRO A 307 -20.44 1.20 39.35
CA PRO A 307 -19.10 1.63 39.74
C PRO A 307 -18.03 1.51 38.62
N ALA A 308 -18.42 1.20 37.40
CA ALA A 308 -17.47 0.98 36.31
C ALA A 308 -16.80 2.26 35.79
N ASP A 309 -17.45 3.41 35.94
CA ASP A 309 -16.94 4.74 35.60
C ASP A 309 -15.69 5.15 36.40
N GLY A 310 -15.46 4.54 37.56
CA GLY A 310 -14.29 4.79 38.40
C GLY A 310 -13.01 4.06 37.95
N PHE A 311 -13.08 3.17 36.94
CA PHE A 311 -11.91 2.41 36.51
C PHE A 311 -11.08 3.14 35.47
N SER A 312 -9.76 3.07 35.65
CA SER A 312 -8.79 3.55 34.67
C SER A 312 -7.62 2.58 34.51
N THR A 313 -6.97 2.66 33.35
CA THR A 313 -5.81 1.83 33.02
C THR A 313 -4.68 2.70 32.51
N SER A 314 -3.47 2.46 32.98
CA SER A 314 -2.25 2.97 32.38
C SER A 314 -1.45 1.82 31.80
N GLN A 315 -0.99 1.95 30.56
CA GLN A 315 -0.20 0.92 29.88
C GLN A 315 1.08 1.50 29.30
N TYR A 316 2.15 0.76 29.44
CA TYR A 316 3.44 0.98 28.82
C TYR A 316 3.75 -0.17 27.87
N GLN A 317 4.31 0.15 26.73
CA GLN A 317 4.74 -0.82 25.74
C GLN A 317 6.13 -0.47 25.23
N ALA A 318 6.94 -1.51 24.99
CA ALA A 318 8.22 -1.41 24.31
C ALA A 318 8.27 -2.42 23.18
N LEU A 319 8.86 -2.03 22.07
CA LEU A 319 9.01 -2.84 20.86
C LEU A 319 10.42 -2.74 20.34
N ALA A 320 10.97 -3.88 19.88
CA ALA A 320 12.15 -3.93 19.03
C ALA A 320 11.87 -4.87 17.85
N GLN A 321 12.15 -4.42 16.63
CA GLN A 321 11.94 -5.21 15.42
C GLN A 321 13.10 -5.08 14.45
N PHE A 322 13.62 -6.21 14.03
CA PHE A 322 14.56 -6.36 12.94
C PHE A 322 13.81 -6.67 11.65
N GLU A 323 14.17 -6.04 10.53
CA GLU A 323 13.60 -6.30 9.21
C GLU A 323 14.72 -6.49 8.19
N TRP A 324 14.61 -7.54 7.38
CA TRP A 324 15.51 -7.83 6.28
C TRP A 324 14.75 -7.89 4.95
N VAL A 325 15.04 -6.95 4.06
CA VAL A 325 14.51 -6.89 2.71
C VAL A 325 15.32 -7.83 1.82
N PHE A 326 14.76 -8.98 1.47
CA PHE A 326 15.43 -9.98 0.63
C PHE A 326 15.13 -9.82 -0.85
N ARG A 327 14.06 -9.11 -1.19
CA ARG A 327 13.71 -8.79 -2.57
C ARG A 327 13.12 -7.39 -2.66
N GLU A 328 13.74 -6.54 -3.47
CA GLU A 328 13.25 -5.19 -3.74
C GLU A 328 13.34 -4.90 -5.25
N SER A 329 12.25 -4.41 -5.80
CA SER A 329 12.14 -3.87 -7.15
C SER A 329 11.24 -2.64 -7.11
N LEU A 330 11.09 -1.93 -8.22
CA LEU A 330 10.16 -0.80 -8.30
C LEU A 330 8.69 -1.21 -8.11
N SER A 331 8.34 -2.43 -8.53
CA SER A 331 6.97 -2.93 -8.45
C SER A 331 6.67 -3.81 -7.24
N GLN A 332 7.69 -4.32 -6.54
CA GLN A 332 7.50 -5.26 -5.42
C GLN A 332 8.60 -5.10 -4.38
N ARG A 333 8.22 -5.25 -3.12
CA ARG A 333 9.13 -5.34 -1.97
C ARG A 333 8.70 -6.49 -1.08
N TRP A 334 9.66 -7.32 -0.69
CA TRP A 334 9.47 -8.42 0.22
C TRP A 334 10.53 -8.38 1.32
N SER A 335 10.09 -8.54 2.57
CA SER A 335 10.98 -8.56 3.73
C SER A 335 10.58 -9.63 4.72
N LEU A 336 11.57 -10.15 5.46
CA LEU A 336 11.37 -10.92 6.68
C LEU A 336 11.53 -10.00 7.86
N PHE A 337 10.77 -10.24 8.91
CA PHE A 337 10.92 -9.51 10.16
C PHE A 337 10.91 -10.44 11.37
N ALA A 338 11.62 -10.02 12.40
CA ALA A 338 11.60 -10.60 13.73
C ALA A 338 11.46 -9.47 14.75
N GLY A 339 10.44 -9.51 15.57
CA GLY A 339 10.15 -8.49 16.57
C GLY A 339 9.88 -9.08 17.94
N TYR A 340 10.22 -8.32 18.97
CA TYR A 340 9.85 -8.56 20.35
C TYR A 340 9.02 -7.39 20.85
N SER A 341 7.89 -7.68 21.47
CA SER A 341 7.02 -6.70 22.13
C SER A 341 6.83 -7.08 23.58
N ASN A 342 6.89 -6.08 24.44
CA ASN A 342 6.60 -6.23 25.87
C ASN A 342 5.61 -5.14 26.28
N SER A 343 4.63 -5.50 27.09
CA SER A 343 3.65 -4.57 27.64
C SER A 343 3.44 -4.79 29.13
N ARG A 344 3.15 -3.70 29.81
CA ARG A 344 2.76 -3.69 31.22
C ARG A 344 1.65 -2.70 31.42
N SER A 345 0.58 -3.14 32.07
CA SER A 345 -0.56 -2.27 32.42
C SER A 345 -0.73 -2.23 33.93
N ASN A 346 -1.37 -1.17 34.41
CA ASN A 346 -1.84 -1.08 35.80
C ASN A 346 -3.29 -0.60 35.75
N ILE A 347 -4.15 -1.24 36.55
CA ILE A 347 -5.56 -0.89 36.67
C ILE A 347 -5.78 -0.15 37.99
N TYR A 348 -6.56 0.88 37.93
CA TYR A 348 -6.92 1.75 39.04
C TYR A 348 -8.44 1.80 39.19
N GLU A 349 -8.91 1.89 40.42
CA GLU A 349 -10.29 2.15 40.80
C GLU A 349 -10.32 3.48 41.59
N GLN A 350 -11.08 4.46 41.12
CA GLN A 350 -11.14 5.80 41.73
C GLN A 350 -9.75 6.43 41.95
N GLY A 351 -8.84 6.24 40.99
CA GLY A 351 -7.47 6.77 41.07
C GLY A 351 -6.50 5.98 41.95
N SER A 352 -6.96 4.97 42.70
CA SER A 352 -6.15 4.11 43.56
C SER A 352 -5.85 2.79 42.86
N ALA A 353 -4.64 2.25 43.03
CA ALA A 353 -4.31 0.93 42.51
C ALA A 353 -5.22 -0.13 43.12
N LEU A 354 -5.62 -1.13 42.32
CA LEU A 354 -6.44 -2.24 42.84
C LEU A 354 -5.75 -2.96 43.99
N PRO A 355 -6.51 -3.41 45.01
CA PRO A 355 -5.96 -4.02 46.22
C PRO A 355 -5.24 -5.34 45.90
N ALA A 356 -4.32 -5.75 46.78
CA ALA A 356 -3.54 -6.96 46.60
C ALA A 356 -4.37 -8.27 46.62
N SER A 357 -5.62 -8.21 47.06
CA SER A 357 -6.59 -9.30 46.98
C SER A 357 -7.05 -9.62 45.57
N VAL A 358 -6.92 -8.66 44.63
CA VAL A 358 -7.17 -8.89 43.21
C VAL A 358 -5.94 -9.56 42.58
N PRO A 359 -6.09 -10.64 41.78
CA PRO A 359 -4.98 -11.31 41.13
C PRO A 359 -4.08 -10.34 40.35
N ALA A 360 -2.76 -10.54 40.43
CA ALA A 360 -1.78 -9.68 39.78
C ALA A 360 -1.92 -9.68 38.25
N SER A 361 -2.38 -10.78 37.67
CA SER A 361 -2.70 -10.93 36.24
C SER A 361 -3.88 -10.06 35.78
N ILE A 362 -4.71 -9.59 36.71
CA ILE A 362 -5.82 -8.66 36.45
C ILE A 362 -5.41 -7.25 36.78
N ARG A 363 -4.93 -6.99 38.01
CA ARG A 363 -4.64 -5.61 38.48
C ARG A 363 -3.45 -4.95 37.79
N ALA A 364 -2.48 -5.73 37.33
CA ALA A 364 -1.24 -5.23 36.71
C ALA A 364 -0.70 -6.19 35.62
N PRO A 365 -1.51 -6.54 34.59
CA PRO A 365 -1.08 -7.50 33.59
C PRO A 365 0.23 -7.08 32.92
N ALA A 366 1.16 -8.04 32.80
CA ALA A 366 2.42 -7.85 32.11
C ALA A 366 2.76 -9.08 31.29
N GLY A 367 3.32 -8.87 30.11
CA GLY A 367 3.69 -9.96 29.23
C GLY A 367 4.46 -9.49 28.01
N GLY A 368 5.01 -10.44 27.27
CA GLY A 368 5.70 -10.16 26.03
C GLY A 368 5.65 -11.37 25.10
N TYR A 369 5.86 -11.07 23.83
CA TYR A 369 5.82 -12.07 22.77
C TYR A 369 6.85 -11.76 21.67
N LEU A 370 7.24 -12.81 20.96
CA LEU A 370 7.96 -12.71 19.69
C LEU A 370 6.98 -12.70 18.53
N ARG A 371 7.30 -11.93 17.51
CA ARG A 371 6.59 -11.89 16.24
C ARG A 371 7.59 -12.13 15.11
N LEU A 372 7.40 -13.22 14.37
CA LEU A 372 8.19 -13.57 13.20
C LEU A 372 7.31 -13.54 11.97
N GLY A 373 7.78 -13.03 10.86
CA GLY A 373 6.91 -13.01 9.70
C GLY A 373 7.54 -12.47 8.44
N VAL A 374 6.68 -12.34 7.43
CA VAL A 374 7.00 -11.80 6.12
C VAL A 374 6.08 -10.64 5.79
N ASN A 375 6.64 -9.55 5.28
CA ASN A 375 5.89 -8.47 4.67
C ASN A 375 6.07 -8.52 3.16
N GLY A 376 4.99 -8.24 2.45
CA GLY A 376 4.99 -8.08 1.00
C GLY A 376 4.23 -6.82 0.60
N SER A 377 4.72 -6.13 -0.41
CA SER A 377 3.97 -5.05 -1.05
C SER A 377 4.25 -5.03 -2.54
N GLY A 378 3.26 -4.56 -3.30
CA GLY A 378 3.38 -4.47 -4.74
C GLY A 378 2.57 -3.30 -5.30
N ALA A 379 3.06 -2.75 -6.41
CA ALA A 379 2.37 -1.71 -7.16
C ALA A 379 2.47 -2.00 -8.65
N GLY A 380 1.36 -1.95 -9.34
CA GLY A 380 1.22 -2.04 -10.78
C GLY A 380 0.60 -0.76 -11.35
N ARG A 381 0.26 -0.80 -12.64
CA ARG A 381 -0.36 0.37 -13.31
C ARG A 381 -1.72 0.72 -12.72
N HIS A 382 -2.53 -0.29 -12.40
CA HIS A 382 -3.92 -0.13 -11.96
C HIS A 382 -4.21 -0.79 -10.61
N SER A 383 -3.19 -1.28 -9.92
CA SER A 383 -3.36 -1.97 -8.65
C SER A 383 -2.20 -1.71 -7.69
N SER A 384 -2.50 -1.77 -6.41
CA SER A 384 -1.49 -1.82 -5.35
C SER A 384 -1.98 -2.73 -4.24
N TRP A 385 -1.05 -3.40 -3.59
CA TRP A 385 -1.34 -4.25 -2.45
C TRP A 385 -0.21 -4.20 -1.43
N SER A 386 -0.56 -4.47 -0.18
CA SER A 386 0.40 -4.70 0.90
C SER A 386 -0.17 -5.74 1.85
N GLY A 387 0.69 -6.58 2.38
CA GLY A 387 0.27 -7.61 3.30
C GLY A 387 1.40 -8.07 4.20
N SER A 388 1.00 -8.76 5.26
CA SER A 388 1.90 -9.35 6.24
C SER A 388 1.35 -10.70 6.67
N ALA A 389 2.21 -11.70 6.80
CA ALA A 389 1.89 -12.96 7.48
C ALA A 389 2.86 -13.14 8.64
N TYR A 390 2.37 -13.60 9.78
CA TYR A 390 3.17 -13.68 11.00
C TYR A 390 2.81 -14.85 11.88
N LEU A 391 3.80 -15.28 12.67
CA LEU A 391 3.70 -16.16 13.81
C LEU A 391 3.91 -15.35 15.08
N LEU A 392 3.07 -15.55 16.07
CA LEU A 392 3.20 -14.99 17.42
C LEU A 392 3.55 -16.11 18.39
N GLN A 393 4.50 -15.83 19.29
CA GLN A 393 4.92 -16.75 20.33
C GLN A 393 5.06 -15.99 21.65
N GLY A 394 4.24 -16.32 22.62
CA GLY A 394 4.34 -15.79 23.98
C GLY A 394 5.63 -16.19 24.68
N ILE A 395 6.19 -15.29 25.47
CA ILE A 395 7.44 -15.50 26.21
C ILE A 395 7.15 -15.57 27.70
N ALA A 396 7.26 -16.76 28.28
CA ALA A 396 7.00 -16.97 29.69
C ALA A 396 7.88 -16.09 30.61
N ALA A 397 9.13 -15.83 30.24
CA ALA A 397 10.05 -15.00 31.02
C ALA A 397 9.64 -13.53 31.06
N ALA A 398 8.84 -13.05 30.10
CA ALA A 398 8.33 -11.69 30.06
C ALA A 398 7.13 -11.46 31.00
N THR A 399 6.53 -12.54 31.52
CA THR A 399 5.41 -12.50 32.47
C THR A 399 5.92 -12.82 33.87
N PRO A 400 5.64 -12.01 34.90
CA PRO A 400 6.02 -12.27 36.28
C PRO A 400 5.56 -13.64 36.79
N ALA A 401 6.35 -14.29 37.66
CA ALA A 401 6.09 -15.66 38.09
C ALA A 401 4.70 -15.84 38.72
N VAL A 402 4.28 -14.92 39.58
CA VAL A 402 2.95 -14.94 40.23
C VAL A 402 1.85 -14.88 39.17
N GLN A 403 1.96 -13.98 38.20
CA GLN A 403 0.96 -13.85 37.14
C GLN A 403 0.93 -15.10 36.23
N ARG A 404 2.08 -15.75 35.99
CA ARG A 404 2.10 -17.01 35.23
C ARG A 404 1.31 -18.12 35.91
N GLN A 405 1.38 -18.20 37.22
CA GLN A 405 0.60 -19.17 37.98
C GLN A 405 -0.88 -18.86 37.91
N GLU A 406 -1.28 -17.59 38.16
CA GLU A 406 -2.67 -17.16 38.10
C GLU A 406 -3.27 -17.36 36.67
N LEU A 407 -2.50 -17.04 35.64
CA LEU A 407 -2.92 -17.27 34.25
C LEU A 407 -3.05 -18.78 33.95
N ALA A 408 -2.16 -19.61 34.44
CA ALA A 408 -2.22 -21.06 34.26
C ALA A 408 -3.46 -21.68 34.93
N GLU A 409 -3.86 -21.17 36.09
CA GLU A 409 -5.12 -21.57 36.77
C GLU A 409 -6.36 -21.18 35.91
N ALA A 410 -6.27 -20.09 35.16
CA ALA A 410 -7.29 -19.67 34.17
C ALA A 410 -7.17 -20.40 32.83
N GLY A 411 -6.24 -21.34 32.67
CA GLY A 411 -6.01 -22.10 31.43
C GLY A 411 -5.11 -21.41 30.42
N ILE A 412 -4.48 -20.27 30.75
CA ILE A 412 -3.60 -19.50 29.87
C ILE A 412 -2.14 -19.76 30.25
N VAL A 413 -1.40 -20.48 29.42
CA VAL A 413 0.03 -20.74 29.63
C VAL A 413 0.84 -19.78 28.75
N ALA A 414 1.37 -18.70 29.35
CA ALA A 414 2.04 -17.61 28.63
C ALA A 414 3.11 -18.07 27.64
N GLY A 415 3.92 -19.10 27.99
CA GLY A 415 4.94 -19.66 27.09
C GLY A 415 4.43 -20.58 25.99
N ARG A 416 3.15 -20.99 26.03
CA ARG A 416 2.47 -21.80 25.00
C ARG A 416 1.50 -21.00 24.16
N ALA A 417 1.26 -19.73 24.52
CA ALA A 417 0.42 -18.83 23.74
C ALA A 417 1.04 -18.63 22.36
N THR A 418 0.41 -19.21 21.34
CA THR A 418 0.92 -19.23 19.97
C THR A 418 -0.22 -18.98 19.02
N ALA A 419 0.00 -18.13 18.03
CA ALA A 419 -0.96 -17.86 16.97
C ALA A 419 -0.25 -17.60 15.63
N ILE A 420 -0.93 -17.89 14.54
CA ILE A 420 -0.56 -17.42 13.19
C ILE A 420 -1.60 -16.42 12.73
N GLY A 421 -1.16 -15.45 11.95
CA GLY A 421 -2.08 -14.45 11.42
C GLY A 421 -1.52 -13.74 10.21
N GLY A 422 -2.32 -12.86 9.67
CA GLY A 422 -1.95 -12.04 8.55
C GLY A 422 -2.97 -10.96 8.24
N LEU A 423 -2.52 -9.99 7.46
CA LEU A 423 -3.35 -8.92 6.94
C LEU A 423 -3.02 -8.69 5.46
N LEU A 424 -4.02 -8.28 4.70
CA LEU A 424 -3.88 -7.89 3.29
C LEU A 424 -4.74 -6.66 3.05
N SER A 425 -4.15 -5.68 2.41
CA SER A 425 -4.85 -4.51 1.87
C SER A 425 -4.53 -4.42 0.38
N ALA A 426 -5.55 -4.24 -0.44
CA ALA A 426 -5.42 -4.13 -1.88
C ALA A 426 -6.31 -3.03 -2.44
N SER A 427 -5.89 -2.42 -3.52
CA SER A 427 -6.60 -1.35 -4.20
C SER A 427 -6.49 -1.54 -5.71
N TRP A 428 -7.60 -1.42 -6.43
CA TRP A 428 -7.68 -1.51 -7.88
C TRP A 428 -8.35 -0.27 -8.46
N THR A 429 -7.68 0.38 -9.39
CA THR A 429 -8.26 1.44 -10.23
C THR A 429 -8.94 0.78 -11.43
N VAL A 430 -10.26 0.62 -11.34
CA VAL A 430 -11.07 -0.03 -12.39
C VAL A 430 -11.24 0.91 -13.59
N SER A 431 -11.38 2.20 -13.32
CA SER A 431 -11.43 3.27 -14.31
C SER A 431 -10.90 4.57 -13.71
N PRO A 432 -10.71 5.66 -14.49
CA PRO A 432 -10.28 6.95 -13.95
C PRO A 432 -11.16 7.49 -12.81
N ARG A 433 -12.44 7.07 -12.77
CA ARG A 433 -13.42 7.52 -11.77
C ARG A 433 -13.76 6.48 -10.72
N TRP A 434 -13.32 5.21 -10.89
CA TRP A 434 -13.68 4.12 -9.99
C TRP A 434 -12.45 3.42 -9.42
N GLN A 435 -12.41 3.31 -8.10
CA GLN A 435 -11.41 2.54 -7.36
C GLN A 435 -12.13 1.60 -6.39
N VAL A 436 -11.63 0.38 -6.27
CA VAL A 436 -12.10 -0.61 -5.30
C VAL A 436 -10.96 -0.90 -4.32
N ASN A 437 -11.28 -0.86 -3.04
CA ASN A 437 -10.36 -1.17 -1.96
C ASN A 437 -10.86 -2.40 -1.21
N LEU A 438 -9.94 -3.30 -0.87
CA LEU A 438 -10.18 -4.49 -0.05
C LEU A 438 -9.23 -4.48 1.13
N ARG A 439 -9.72 -4.82 2.31
CA ARG A 439 -8.93 -5.09 3.49
C ARG A 439 -9.39 -6.37 4.14
N THR A 440 -8.45 -7.26 4.44
CA THR A 440 -8.70 -8.50 5.17
C THR A 440 -7.64 -8.72 6.21
N ALA A 441 -8.00 -9.31 7.33
CA ALA A 441 -7.07 -9.80 8.34
C ALA A 441 -7.62 -11.07 8.99
N ALA A 442 -6.74 -11.95 9.44
CA ALA A 442 -7.13 -13.12 10.19
C ALA A 442 -6.03 -13.52 11.18
N GLN A 443 -6.44 -14.13 12.28
CA GLN A 443 -5.56 -14.75 13.27
C GLN A 443 -6.17 -16.07 13.74
N LEU A 444 -5.36 -17.10 13.81
CA LEU A 444 -5.72 -18.41 14.36
C LEU A 444 -4.81 -18.71 15.54
N ALA A 445 -5.38 -18.81 16.72
CA ALA A 445 -4.68 -19.20 17.95
C ALA A 445 -4.67 -20.71 18.11
N PHE A 446 -3.55 -21.27 18.52
CA PHE A 446 -3.38 -22.70 18.82
C PHE A 446 -3.53 -23.01 20.31
N ALA A 447 -3.54 -21.98 21.15
CA ALA A 447 -3.77 -22.05 22.59
C ALA A 447 -4.42 -20.72 23.04
N PRO A 448 -5.02 -20.67 24.24
CA PRO A 448 -5.49 -19.42 24.82
C PRO A 448 -4.37 -18.38 24.87
N LEU A 449 -4.65 -17.17 24.44
CA LEU A 449 -3.68 -16.10 24.32
C LEU A 449 -3.73 -15.15 25.52
N THR A 450 -2.59 -14.54 25.83
CA THR A 450 -2.60 -13.36 26.70
C THR A 450 -3.27 -12.19 25.98
N SER A 451 -3.87 -11.28 26.73
CA SER A 451 -4.64 -10.14 26.18
C SER A 451 -3.84 -9.30 25.17
N SER A 452 -2.51 -9.16 25.38
CA SER A 452 -1.64 -8.43 24.45
C SER A 452 -1.41 -9.12 23.09
N MET A 453 -1.88 -10.36 22.91
CA MET A 453 -1.75 -11.15 21.68
C MET A 453 -3.10 -11.34 20.96
N GLN A 454 -4.22 -10.90 21.54
CA GLN A 454 -5.54 -11.09 21.00
C GLN A 454 -5.80 -10.28 19.72
N PHE A 455 -6.63 -10.82 18.84
CA PHE A 455 -7.12 -10.17 17.65
C PHE A 455 -8.28 -9.23 18.00
N THR A 456 -8.28 -8.01 17.46
CA THR A 456 -9.33 -7.03 17.73
C THR A 456 -10.06 -6.60 16.49
N LEU A 457 -11.33 -6.28 16.64
CA LEU A 457 -12.22 -5.74 15.62
C LEU A 457 -12.72 -4.34 16.01
N GLY A 458 -12.83 -3.49 14.99
CA GLY A 458 -13.31 -2.12 15.10
C GLY A 458 -12.88 -1.28 13.90
N SER A 459 -13.10 0.03 13.95
CA SER A 459 -12.75 0.93 12.85
C SER A 459 -11.23 1.05 12.66
N ASP A 460 -10.44 0.87 13.72
CA ASP A 460 -8.98 0.91 13.67
C ASP A 460 -8.38 -0.16 12.75
N VAL A 461 -9.00 -1.31 12.68
CA VAL A 461 -8.56 -2.41 11.82
C VAL A 461 -9.27 -2.43 10.46
N GLY A 462 -10.27 -1.56 10.25
CA GLY A 462 -10.88 -1.33 8.94
C GLY A 462 -12.38 -1.63 8.83
N LEU A 463 -13.08 -1.82 9.94
CA LEU A 463 -14.54 -1.92 9.96
C LEU A 463 -15.14 -0.53 10.20
N ARG A 464 -15.39 0.23 9.13
CA ARG A 464 -15.99 1.57 9.23
C ARG A 464 -17.38 1.52 9.86
N GLY A 465 -17.77 2.59 10.55
CA GLY A 465 -19.08 2.69 11.18
C GLY A 465 -19.19 1.93 12.50
N LEU A 466 -18.08 1.47 13.04
CA LEU A 466 -17.96 0.89 14.37
C LEU A 466 -16.95 1.68 15.20
N PRO A 467 -16.98 1.60 16.54
CA PRO A 467 -15.94 2.17 17.40
C PRO A 467 -14.54 1.68 17.05
N GLY A 468 -13.51 2.42 17.47
CA GLY A 468 -12.11 2.13 17.19
C GLY A 468 -11.71 0.70 17.54
N GLN A 469 -12.04 0.29 18.76
CA GLN A 469 -11.83 -1.07 19.29
C GLN A 469 -13.14 -1.51 19.95
N LEU A 470 -13.77 -2.51 19.37
CA LEU A 470 -15.09 -2.96 19.83
C LEU A 470 -15.04 -4.30 20.56
N ILE A 471 -14.48 -5.32 19.91
CA ILE A 471 -14.38 -6.68 20.47
C ILE A 471 -12.99 -7.28 20.18
N SER A 472 -12.54 -8.18 21.06
CA SER A 472 -11.27 -8.90 20.90
C SER A 472 -11.41 -10.38 21.24
N GLY A 473 -10.52 -11.21 20.69
CA GLY A 473 -10.47 -12.64 20.96
C GLY A 473 -9.15 -13.28 20.53
N ASP A 474 -8.95 -14.54 20.91
CA ASP A 474 -7.72 -15.27 20.58
C ASP A 474 -7.56 -15.50 19.09
N SER A 475 -8.66 -15.92 18.45
CA SER A 475 -8.76 -16.07 17.00
C SER A 475 -9.75 -15.06 16.45
N GLY A 476 -9.56 -14.65 15.19
CA GLY A 476 -10.50 -13.75 14.56
C GLY A 476 -10.24 -13.57 13.08
N TRP A 477 -11.18 -12.93 12.41
CA TRP A 477 -11.10 -12.57 11.00
C TRP A 477 -11.85 -11.28 10.74
N LEU A 478 -11.46 -10.56 9.71
CA LEU A 478 -12.21 -9.45 9.14
C LEU A 478 -12.06 -9.40 7.63
N ALA A 479 -13.09 -8.90 6.97
CA ALA A 479 -13.06 -8.51 5.57
C ALA A 479 -13.88 -7.23 5.40
N SER A 480 -13.34 -6.25 4.71
CA SER A 480 -14.04 -5.02 4.35
C SER A 480 -13.70 -4.59 2.93
N THR A 481 -14.67 -3.99 2.26
CA THR A 481 -14.51 -3.44 0.92
C THR A 481 -15.14 -2.07 0.82
N GLU A 482 -14.54 -1.23 -0.01
CA GLU A 482 -15.02 0.11 -0.35
C GLU A 482 -14.93 0.29 -1.85
N ALA A 483 -15.99 0.84 -2.46
CA ALA A 483 -15.94 1.31 -3.83
C ALA A 483 -15.94 2.85 -3.83
N VAL A 484 -14.91 3.45 -4.39
CA VAL A 484 -14.75 4.91 -4.43
C VAL A 484 -15.12 5.41 -5.82
N TRP A 485 -16.19 6.18 -5.91
CA TRP A 485 -16.62 6.81 -7.14
C TRP A 485 -16.38 8.32 -7.09
N THR A 486 -15.43 8.81 -7.91
CA THR A 486 -15.17 10.24 -8.09
C THR A 486 -16.14 10.78 -9.14
N PHE A 487 -17.24 11.41 -8.70
CA PHE A 487 -18.27 11.90 -9.59
C PHE A 487 -18.03 13.35 -10.02
N TRP A 488 -17.24 14.09 -9.25
CA TRP A 488 -16.79 15.44 -9.59
C TRP A 488 -15.31 15.60 -9.23
N ASP A 489 -14.57 16.23 -10.14
CA ASP A 489 -13.14 16.44 -10.02
C ASP A 489 -12.75 17.79 -10.64
N SER A 490 -11.94 18.55 -9.96
CA SER A 490 -11.37 19.82 -10.38
C SER A 490 -9.88 19.88 -10.02
N ARG A 491 -9.17 20.92 -10.44
CA ARG A 491 -7.73 21.05 -10.14
C ARG A 491 -7.38 21.04 -8.67
N THR A 492 -8.28 21.49 -7.80
CA THR A 492 -7.99 21.66 -6.36
C THR A 492 -8.94 20.91 -5.46
N SER A 493 -9.95 20.23 -6.00
CA SER A 493 -10.99 19.63 -5.17
C SER A 493 -11.67 18.47 -5.89
N ALA A 494 -12.06 17.43 -5.16
CA ALA A 494 -12.82 16.32 -5.70
C ALA A 494 -13.93 15.89 -4.72
N LEU A 495 -15.06 15.44 -5.29
CA LEU A 495 -16.16 14.84 -4.55
C LEU A 495 -16.26 13.36 -4.90
N GLN A 496 -16.33 12.54 -3.89
CA GLN A 496 -16.37 11.10 -4.00
C GLN A 496 -17.53 10.52 -3.22
N LEU A 497 -18.21 9.56 -3.80
CA LEU A 497 -19.19 8.72 -3.11
C LEU A 497 -18.52 7.37 -2.80
N VAL A 498 -18.64 6.91 -1.54
CA VAL A 498 -17.92 5.73 -1.06
C VAL A 498 -18.89 4.79 -0.35
N PRO A 499 -19.61 3.91 -1.08
CA PRO A 499 -20.26 2.77 -0.46
C PRO A 499 -19.22 1.82 0.13
N PHE A 500 -19.52 1.29 1.31
CA PHE A 500 -18.66 0.34 2.01
C PHE A 500 -19.48 -0.74 2.71
N ILE A 501 -18.85 -1.89 2.90
CA ILE A 501 -19.35 -2.99 3.69
C ILE A 501 -18.18 -3.74 4.32
N GLY A 502 -18.36 -4.20 5.54
CA GLY A 502 -17.36 -5.01 6.21
C GLY A 502 -17.97 -5.85 7.32
N ALA A 503 -17.35 -6.98 7.60
CA ALA A 503 -17.71 -7.87 8.70
C ALA A 503 -16.45 -8.51 9.28
N GLY A 504 -16.55 -8.97 10.52
CA GLY A 504 -15.52 -9.73 11.19
C GLY A 504 -16.05 -10.48 12.39
N GLY A 505 -15.32 -11.47 12.84
CA GLY A 505 -15.66 -12.27 14.01
C GLY A 505 -14.43 -12.57 14.85
N VAL A 506 -14.65 -12.76 16.14
CA VAL A 506 -13.62 -13.19 17.10
C VAL A 506 -14.11 -14.42 17.86
N ARG A 507 -13.13 -15.20 18.35
CA ARG A 507 -13.37 -16.34 19.24
C ARG A 507 -12.31 -16.38 20.31
N THR A 508 -12.73 -16.49 21.56
CA THR A 508 -11.89 -16.67 22.74
C THR A 508 -12.14 -18.04 23.35
N SER A 509 -11.08 -18.75 23.69
CA SER A 509 -11.13 -20.05 24.36
C SER A 509 -10.69 -19.92 25.81
N PHE A 510 -11.42 -20.58 26.72
CA PHE A 510 -11.09 -20.62 28.15
C PHE A 510 -11.34 -22.02 28.71
N SER A 511 -10.95 -22.27 29.94
CA SER A 511 -11.02 -23.61 30.56
C SER A 511 -12.42 -24.23 30.62
N GLY A 512 -13.49 -23.43 30.52
CA GLY A 512 -14.89 -23.88 30.57
C GLY A 512 -15.63 -23.88 29.23
N GLY A 513 -14.98 -23.51 28.11
CA GLY A 513 -15.65 -23.41 26.82
C GLY A 513 -15.03 -22.42 25.86
N SER A 514 -15.84 -21.88 24.96
CA SER A 514 -15.43 -20.80 24.05
C SER A 514 -16.56 -19.79 23.87
N PHE A 515 -16.19 -18.53 23.76
CA PHE A 515 -17.08 -17.42 23.39
C PHE A 515 -16.73 -16.97 21.98
N GLY A 516 -17.72 -16.66 21.17
CA GLY A 516 -17.51 -16.10 19.83
C GLY A 516 -18.49 -14.96 19.60
N ASP A 517 -18.03 -13.97 18.86
CA ASP A 517 -18.82 -12.78 18.52
C ASP A 517 -18.54 -12.33 17.09
N THR A 518 -19.53 -11.77 16.41
CA THR A 518 -19.45 -11.34 15.02
C THR A 518 -20.07 -9.97 14.87
N VAL A 519 -19.36 -9.05 14.24
CA VAL A 519 -19.81 -7.69 13.97
C VAL A 519 -19.71 -7.37 12.49
N GLY A 520 -20.61 -6.55 12.01
CA GLY A 520 -20.59 -6.09 10.64
C GLY A 520 -21.26 -4.73 10.50
N SER A 521 -20.81 -3.97 9.53
CA SER A 521 -21.33 -2.64 9.23
C SER A 521 -21.29 -2.37 7.73
N GLY A 522 -22.19 -1.51 7.28
CA GLY A 522 -22.24 -1.04 5.91
C GLY A 522 -22.79 0.36 5.83
N GLY A 523 -22.54 1.05 4.74
CA GLY A 523 -22.99 2.42 4.63
C GLY A 523 -22.51 3.12 3.38
N LEU A 524 -22.75 4.42 3.37
CA LEU A 524 -22.44 5.31 2.27
C LEU A 524 -21.83 6.60 2.79
N LEU A 525 -20.66 6.97 2.29
CA LEU A 525 -19.96 8.19 2.66
C LEU A 525 -19.86 9.14 1.46
N LEU A 526 -20.04 10.41 1.72
CA LEU A 526 -19.62 11.49 0.85
C LEU A 526 -18.25 11.98 1.34
N ARG A 527 -17.24 11.93 0.47
CA ARG A 527 -15.89 12.42 0.76
C ARG A 527 -15.60 13.63 -0.10
N TRP A 528 -15.27 14.73 0.56
CA TRP A 528 -14.77 15.93 -0.09
C TRP A 528 -13.26 16.03 0.14
N LEU A 529 -12.51 16.11 -0.94
CA LEU A 529 -11.08 16.36 -0.95
C LEU A 529 -10.90 17.82 -1.36
N ALA A 530 -10.36 18.64 -0.45
CA ALA A 530 -10.12 20.06 -0.70
C ALA A 530 -8.63 20.33 -0.64
N SER A 531 -8.06 20.75 -1.74
CA SER A 531 -6.61 20.83 -1.93
C SER A 531 -5.91 19.48 -1.66
N ASN A 532 -4.59 19.45 -1.60
CA ASN A 532 -3.84 18.26 -1.23
C ASN A 532 -3.78 18.03 0.30
N HIS A 533 -4.43 18.88 1.08
CA HIS A 533 -4.27 18.91 2.52
C HIS A 533 -5.51 18.47 3.29
N TRP A 534 -6.71 18.82 2.85
CA TRP A 534 -7.93 18.58 3.59
C TRP A 534 -8.77 17.45 3.00
N SER A 535 -9.32 16.61 3.87
CA SER A 535 -10.41 15.71 3.50
C SER A 535 -11.49 15.73 4.58
N LEU A 536 -12.74 15.81 4.12
CA LEU A 536 -13.93 15.70 4.96
C LEU A 536 -14.72 14.46 4.51
N GLU A 537 -15.06 13.60 5.45
CA GLU A 537 -15.97 12.47 5.21
C GLU A 537 -17.21 12.67 6.08
N LEU A 538 -18.37 12.55 5.47
CA LEU A 538 -19.67 12.57 6.12
C LEU A 538 -20.53 11.47 5.54
N GLY A 539 -21.22 10.70 6.35
CA GLY A 539 -22.05 9.65 5.82
C GLY A 539 -22.87 8.91 6.84
N TRP A 540 -23.56 7.90 6.33
CA TRP A 540 -24.41 7.01 7.10
C TRP A 540 -23.80 5.63 7.15
N ALA A 541 -23.59 5.12 8.37
CA ALA A 541 -23.04 3.80 8.67
C ALA A 541 -23.97 3.07 9.60
N VAL A 542 -24.35 1.86 9.26
CA VAL A 542 -25.28 1.05 10.06
C VAL A 542 -24.63 -0.29 10.39
N PRO A 543 -24.54 -0.66 11.68
CA PRO A 543 -24.23 -2.02 12.06
C PRO A 543 -25.37 -2.96 11.65
N PHE A 544 -25.08 -4.09 11.03
CA PHE A 544 -26.09 -5.08 10.62
C PHE A 544 -25.92 -6.43 11.32
N SER A 545 -24.82 -6.65 12.02
CA SER A 545 -24.67 -7.76 12.93
C SER A 545 -24.73 -7.22 14.34
N THR A 546 -25.76 -7.58 15.06
CA THR A 546 -25.93 -7.22 16.46
C THR A 546 -25.33 -8.31 17.31
N THR A 547 -24.34 -7.96 18.10
CA THR A 547 -23.96 -8.76 19.25
C THR A 547 -24.75 -8.25 20.43
N ASP A 548 -24.96 -9.09 21.44
CA ASP A 548 -25.52 -8.66 22.73
C ASP A 548 -24.59 -7.64 23.47
N ASN A 549 -23.42 -7.36 22.89
CA ASN A 549 -22.42 -6.41 23.36
C ASN A 549 -22.54 -5.02 22.69
N LEU A 550 -23.75 -4.56 22.47
CA LEU A 550 -23.99 -3.15 22.18
C LEU A 550 -23.61 -2.37 23.44
N GLY A 551 -22.42 -1.80 23.41
CA GLY A 551 -21.87 -1.01 24.49
C GLY A 551 -22.47 0.41 24.52
N PRO A 552 -21.92 1.29 25.37
CA PRO A 552 -22.37 2.68 25.54
C PRO A 552 -22.35 3.50 24.25
N TRP A 553 -21.64 3.05 23.21
CA TRP A 553 -21.53 3.73 21.93
C TRP A 553 -22.85 3.79 21.12
N ASN A 554 -23.91 3.06 21.52
CA ASN A 554 -25.23 3.15 20.87
C ASN A 554 -25.84 4.55 20.94
N ASP A 555 -25.57 5.27 22.00
CA ASP A 555 -26.04 6.63 22.21
C ASP A 555 -25.23 7.68 21.45
N TRP A 556 -24.09 7.29 20.89
CA TRP A 556 -23.25 8.16 20.08
C TRP A 556 -23.90 8.52 18.74
N LEU A 557 -23.46 9.60 18.13
CA LEU A 557 -23.85 9.94 16.75
C LEU A 557 -23.52 8.78 15.78
N LEU A 558 -22.40 8.09 16.01
CA LEU A 558 -22.02 6.91 15.27
C LEU A 558 -23.01 5.74 15.46
N GLY A 559 -23.45 5.49 16.69
CA GLY A 559 -24.46 4.48 17.00
C GLY A 559 -25.80 4.77 16.34
N GLN A 560 -26.14 6.06 16.19
CA GLN A 560 -27.29 6.55 15.43
C GLN A 560 -27.07 6.53 13.90
N GLY A 561 -25.90 6.13 13.44
CA GLY A 561 -25.55 5.98 12.05
C GLY A 561 -24.72 7.12 11.45
N LEU A 562 -24.55 8.24 12.12
CA LEU A 562 -23.80 9.37 11.57
C LEU A 562 -22.30 9.16 11.75
N TYR A 563 -21.57 9.00 10.64
CA TYR A 563 -20.12 8.93 10.61
C TYR A 563 -19.53 10.24 10.12
N THR A 564 -18.53 10.77 10.83
CA THR A 564 -17.83 12.00 10.47
C THR A 564 -16.33 11.87 10.65
N ARG A 565 -15.56 12.43 9.70
CA ARG A 565 -14.11 12.53 9.80
C ARG A 565 -13.62 13.79 9.09
N VAL A 566 -12.80 14.57 9.77
CA VAL A 566 -12.03 15.67 9.20
C VAL A 566 -10.57 15.33 9.29
N ASN A 567 -9.83 15.50 8.22
CA ASN A 567 -8.42 15.17 8.17
C ASN A 567 -7.62 16.28 7.48
N TYR A 568 -6.49 16.64 8.08
CA TYR A 568 -5.53 17.61 7.55
C TYR A 568 -4.16 16.98 7.41
N ARG A 569 -3.54 17.12 6.23
CA ARG A 569 -2.19 16.63 5.92
C ARG A 569 -1.26 17.77 5.56
N PHE A 570 -0.01 17.70 5.96
CA PHE A 570 1.02 18.68 5.63
C PHE A 570 2.38 18.03 5.36
#